data_a0549ec3c742d03213836c7c442b0ae3
#
_entry.id   a0549ec3c742d03213836c7c442b0ae3
#
_cell.length_a   1.000
_cell.length_b   1.000
_cell.length_c   1.000
_cell.angle_alpha   90.00
_cell.angle_beta   90.00
_cell.angle_gamma   90.00
#
_symmetry.space_group_name_H-M   'P 1'
#
loop_
_entity.id
_entity.type
_entity.pdbx_description
1 polymer ?
#
loop_
_entity_poly.entity_id
_entity_poly.type
_entity_poly.pdbx_seq_one_letter_code
_entity_poly.pdbx_strand_id
1 'polypeptide(L)'
;MAVSIRPLHPVFVGEVAGIDCREPLSPDEVAAIEAGMDEYAVLVLRDQNITDEEQIAFTRHFGELESYNTPGHIRKREDSRLGPGMADFSNLDKAGNIMSDEDRVWFFKLGDRL
;
A
#
# COMPACT_ATOMS: atom_id res chain seq x y z
N MET A 1 23.93 0.35 -4.51
CA MET A 1 24.05 1.42 -3.50
C MET A 1 23.55 0.89 -2.18
N ALA A 2 24.17 1.30 -1.10
CA ALA A 2 23.72 0.91 0.23
C ALA A 2 22.43 1.64 0.61
N VAL A 3 21.54 0.93 1.28
CA VAL A 3 20.33 1.54 1.85
C VAL A 3 20.70 2.48 2.98
N SER A 4 20.12 3.66 3.00
CA SER A 4 20.23 4.58 4.12
C SER A 4 18.88 5.14 4.47
N ILE A 5 18.66 5.41 5.77
CA ILE A 5 17.39 5.96 6.27
C ILE A 5 17.74 7.14 7.16
N ARG A 6 17.16 8.30 6.84
CA ARG A 6 17.35 9.52 7.62
C ARG A 6 16.03 9.96 8.24
N PRO A 7 16.06 10.48 9.48
CA PRO A 7 14.83 10.96 10.11
C PRO A 7 14.32 12.23 9.39
N LEU A 8 13.00 12.30 9.19
CA LEU A 8 12.33 13.49 8.69
C LEU A 8 11.63 14.27 9.78
N HIS A 9 11.49 13.68 10.97
CA HIS A 9 10.80 14.26 12.10
C HIS A 9 11.48 13.79 13.39
N PRO A 10 11.48 14.58 14.47
CA PRO A 10 12.13 14.17 15.72
C PRO A 10 11.57 12.92 16.39
N VAL A 11 10.30 12.58 16.11
CA VAL A 11 9.61 11.47 16.78
C VAL A 11 9.43 10.26 15.85
N PHE A 12 9.06 10.49 14.59
CA PHE A 12 8.73 9.41 13.65
C PHE A 12 9.04 9.84 12.21
N VAL A 13 8.83 8.97 11.24
CA VAL A 13 9.06 9.14 9.79
C VAL A 13 10.53 9.14 9.42
N GLY A 14 10.93 8.14 8.67
CA GLY A 14 12.24 8.05 8.03
C GLY A 14 12.14 8.09 6.51
N GLU A 15 13.12 8.73 5.87
CA GLU A 15 13.22 8.73 4.40
C GLU A 15 14.28 7.72 3.98
N VAL A 16 13.87 6.77 3.12
CA VAL A 16 14.74 5.70 2.62
C VAL A 16 15.38 6.15 1.31
N ALA A 17 16.70 5.97 1.21
CA ALA A 17 17.45 6.18 -0.02
C ALA A 17 18.17 4.88 -0.40
N GLY A 18 18.45 4.70 -1.69
CA GLY A 18 19.20 3.55 -2.20
C GLY A 18 18.35 2.33 -2.51
N ILE A 19 17.02 2.47 -2.53
CA ILE A 19 16.08 1.40 -2.89
C ILE A 19 15.33 1.78 -4.17
N ASP A 20 15.27 0.85 -5.11
CA ASP A 20 14.37 0.90 -6.25
C ASP A 20 13.31 -0.18 -6.04
N CYS A 21 12.05 0.24 -5.83
CA CYS A 21 10.95 -0.68 -5.54
C CYS A 21 10.58 -1.59 -6.71
N ARG A 22 11.10 -1.32 -7.90
CA ARG A 22 10.90 -2.19 -9.08
C ARG A 22 11.80 -3.41 -9.06
N GLU A 23 12.90 -3.34 -8.33
CA GLU A 23 13.92 -4.40 -8.30
C GLU A 23 13.71 -5.33 -7.10
N PRO A 24 14.09 -6.61 -7.23
CA PRO A 24 14.10 -7.50 -6.08
C PRO A 24 15.04 -6.98 -5.00
N LEU A 25 14.60 -7.08 -3.74
CA LEU A 25 15.41 -6.66 -2.61
C LEU A 25 16.30 -7.81 -2.11
N SER A 26 17.51 -7.48 -1.73
CA SER A 26 18.39 -8.42 -1.04
C SER A 26 17.90 -8.64 0.41
N PRO A 27 18.31 -9.74 1.06
CA PRO A 27 17.98 -9.95 2.49
C PRO A 27 18.45 -8.79 3.38
N ASP A 28 19.59 -8.19 3.09
CA ASP A 28 20.10 -7.05 3.86
C ASP A 28 19.23 -5.81 3.66
N GLU A 29 18.73 -5.57 2.45
CA GLU A 29 17.83 -4.47 2.17
C GLU A 29 16.48 -4.65 2.87
N VAL A 30 15.94 -5.87 2.86
CA VAL A 30 14.71 -6.19 3.59
C VAL A 30 14.89 -5.95 5.09
N ALA A 31 16.00 -6.42 5.65
CA ALA A 31 16.30 -6.24 7.08
C ALA A 31 16.45 -4.76 7.45
N ALA A 32 17.07 -3.97 6.58
CA ALA A 32 17.22 -2.52 6.81
C ALA A 32 15.86 -1.81 6.83
N ILE A 33 14.95 -2.17 5.92
CA ILE A 33 13.60 -1.59 5.88
C ILE A 33 12.79 -2.01 7.11
N GLU A 34 12.85 -3.28 7.50
CA GLU A 34 12.16 -3.75 8.72
C GLU A 34 12.65 -3.03 9.96
N ALA A 35 13.97 -2.88 10.12
CA ALA A 35 14.55 -2.12 11.23
C ALA A 35 14.12 -0.64 11.19
N GLY A 36 14.06 -0.06 10.00
CA GLY A 36 13.58 1.31 9.82
C GLY A 36 12.12 1.47 10.22
N MET A 37 11.26 0.51 9.89
CA MET A 37 9.86 0.53 10.31
C MET A 37 9.73 0.45 11.83
N ASP A 38 10.55 -0.37 12.48
CA ASP A 38 10.54 -0.46 13.94
C ASP A 38 10.98 0.85 14.60
N GLU A 39 11.93 1.56 14.00
CA GLU A 39 12.46 2.80 14.55
C GLU A 39 11.55 4.01 14.26
N TYR A 40 11.04 4.12 13.04
CA TYR A 40 10.36 5.33 12.56
C TYR A 40 8.85 5.19 12.41
N ALA A 41 8.30 3.99 12.42
CA ALA A 41 6.89 3.66 12.20
C ALA A 41 6.38 3.94 10.79
N VAL A 42 6.88 4.96 10.11
CA VAL A 42 6.54 5.31 8.73
C VAL A 42 7.83 5.53 7.94
N LEU A 43 7.91 4.92 6.77
CA LEU A 43 9.03 5.14 5.85
C LEU A 43 8.52 5.75 4.55
N VAL A 44 9.28 6.72 4.04
CA VAL A 44 8.99 7.39 2.77
C VAL A 44 10.05 7.00 1.76
N LEU A 45 9.62 6.47 0.64
CA LEU A 45 10.46 6.13 -0.51
C LEU A 45 10.01 7.02 -1.68
N ARG A 46 10.78 8.08 -1.97
CA ARG A 46 10.39 9.07 -2.96
C ARG A 46 10.71 8.61 -4.38
N ASP A 47 9.99 9.18 -5.33
CA ASP A 47 10.25 9.04 -6.77
C ASP A 47 10.23 7.59 -7.26
N GLN A 48 9.34 6.78 -6.68
CA GLN A 48 9.15 5.39 -7.06
C GLN A 48 8.04 5.28 -8.11
N ASN A 49 8.43 5.11 -9.36
CA ASN A 49 7.47 4.92 -10.45
C ASN A 49 7.27 3.42 -10.67
N ILE A 50 6.30 2.85 -9.96
CA ILE A 50 6.04 1.41 -9.94
C ILE A 50 4.64 1.10 -10.44
N THR A 51 4.48 -0.08 -11.04
CA THR A 51 3.18 -0.64 -11.40
C THR A 51 2.54 -1.30 -10.18
N ASP A 52 1.26 -1.66 -10.30
CA ASP A 52 0.55 -2.39 -9.25
C ASP A 52 1.23 -3.73 -8.95
N GLU A 53 1.66 -4.43 -10.01
CA GLU A 53 2.35 -5.72 -9.89
C GLU A 53 3.70 -5.56 -9.18
N GLU A 54 4.42 -4.50 -9.49
CA GLU A 54 5.70 -4.21 -8.82
C GLU A 54 5.50 -3.85 -7.35
N GLN A 55 4.44 -3.13 -7.02
CA GLN A 55 4.09 -2.83 -5.63
C GLN A 55 3.75 -4.10 -4.85
N ILE A 56 3.00 -5.01 -5.44
CA ILE A 56 2.69 -6.31 -4.84
C ILE A 56 3.96 -7.12 -4.59
N ALA A 57 4.84 -7.19 -5.60
CA ALA A 57 6.11 -7.89 -5.48
C ALA A 57 7.00 -7.31 -4.38
N PHE A 58 7.06 -5.98 -4.29
CA PHE A 58 7.78 -5.29 -3.21
C PHE A 58 7.21 -5.66 -1.84
N THR A 59 5.90 -5.61 -1.70
CA THR A 59 5.21 -5.90 -0.44
C THR A 59 5.47 -7.34 0.04
N ARG A 60 5.55 -8.29 -0.88
CA ARG A 60 5.79 -9.70 -0.56
C ARG A 60 7.13 -9.98 0.09
N HIS A 61 8.09 -9.08 -0.03
CA HIS A 61 9.35 -9.22 0.71
C HIS A 61 9.15 -9.18 2.23
N PHE A 62 8.04 -8.62 2.70
CA PHE A 62 7.77 -8.39 4.12
C PHE A 62 6.69 -9.31 4.69
N GLY A 63 6.14 -10.21 3.89
CA GLY A 63 5.15 -11.18 4.33
C GLY A 63 4.13 -11.53 3.25
N GLU A 64 3.20 -12.39 3.61
CA GLU A 64 2.12 -12.78 2.73
C GLU A 64 1.05 -11.69 2.67
N LEU A 65 0.43 -11.53 1.50
CA LEU A 65 -0.67 -10.58 1.33
C LEU A 65 -1.95 -11.11 1.96
N GLU A 66 -2.75 -10.19 2.50
CA GLU A 66 -4.08 -10.54 2.98
C GLU A 66 -4.99 -10.94 1.82
N SER A 67 -5.91 -11.87 2.09
CA SER A 67 -6.87 -12.31 1.10
C SER A 67 -8.01 -11.32 0.93
N TYR A 68 -8.41 -11.07 -0.33
CA TYR A 68 -9.57 -10.26 -0.65
C TYR A 68 -10.90 -10.86 -0.18
N ASN A 69 -10.91 -12.13 0.15
CA ASN A 69 -12.12 -12.84 0.60
C ASN A 69 -12.32 -12.71 2.12
N THR A 70 -11.57 -11.85 2.78
CA THR A 70 -11.71 -11.62 4.21
C THR A 70 -13.07 -10.95 4.49
N PRO A 71 -13.84 -11.47 5.46
CA PRO A 71 -15.10 -10.82 5.85
C PRO A 71 -14.85 -9.36 6.26
N GLY A 72 -15.68 -8.44 5.76
CA GLY A 72 -15.55 -7.02 6.06
C GLY A 72 -15.14 -6.14 4.87
N HIS A 73 -14.80 -6.73 3.74
CA HIS A 73 -14.60 -5.95 2.52
C HIS A 73 -15.92 -5.38 2.04
N ILE A 74 -15.96 -4.06 1.86
CA ILE A 74 -17.16 -3.33 1.45
C ILE A 74 -17.44 -3.53 -0.03
N ARG A 75 -16.41 -3.57 -0.85
CA ARG A 75 -16.53 -3.79 -2.29
C ARG A 75 -16.39 -5.25 -2.64
N LYS A 76 -17.23 -5.70 -3.56
CA LYS A 76 -17.03 -7.00 -4.20
C LYS A 76 -15.82 -6.95 -5.12
N ARG A 77 -15.15 -8.09 -5.27
CA ARG A 77 -13.95 -8.19 -6.10
C ARG A 77 -14.18 -7.73 -7.54
N GLU A 78 -15.33 -8.07 -8.12
CA GLU A 78 -15.70 -7.69 -9.49
C GLU A 78 -15.92 -6.17 -9.65
N ASP A 79 -16.20 -5.46 -8.55
CA ASP A 79 -16.42 -4.02 -8.55
C ASP A 79 -15.14 -3.24 -8.25
N SER A 80 -14.04 -3.94 -8.00
CA SER A 80 -12.78 -3.29 -7.65
C SER A 80 -12.08 -2.71 -8.89
N ARG A 81 -11.60 -1.48 -8.75
CA ARG A 81 -10.77 -0.83 -9.77
C ARG A 81 -9.40 -1.46 -9.85
N LEU A 82 -8.90 -1.98 -8.75
CA LEU A 82 -7.57 -2.58 -8.62
C LEU A 82 -7.66 -4.10 -8.64
N GLY A 83 -6.56 -4.75 -9.03
CA GLY A 83 -6.46 -6.19 -9.07
C GLY A 83 -6.38 -6.84 -7.67
N PRO A 84 -6.32 -8.18 -7.62
CA PRO A 84 -6.16 -8.90 -6.36
C PRO A 84 -4.91 -8.48 -5.60
N GLY A 85 -4.99 -8.42 -4.28
CA GLY A 85 -3.87 -8.03 -3.43
C GLY A 85 -3.74 -6.55 -3.18
N MET A 86 -4.62 -5.73 -3.78
CA MET A 86 -4.61 -4.28 -3.63
C MET A 86 -5.92 -3.80 -3.00
N ALA A 87 -5.81 -2.98 -1.97
CA ALA A 87 -6.97 -2.31 -1.37
C ALA A 87 -7.14 -0.93 -2.01
N ASP A 88 -8.37 -0.59 -2.34
CA ASP A 88 -8.69 0.70 -2.98
C ASP A 88 -9.41 1.60 -1.98
N PHE A 89 -8.71 2.62 -1.49
CA PHE A 89 -9.27 3.65 -0.63
C PHE A 89 -9.52 4.91 -1.43
N SER A 90 -10.54 4.87 -2.28
CA SER A 90 -10.86 6.00 -3.16
C SER A 90 -12.37 6.15 -3.35
N ASN A 91 -12.76 7.26 -3.95
CA ASN A 91 -14.11 7.51 -4.42
C ASN A 91 -14.27 7.22 -5.92
N LEU A 92 -13.39 6.37 -6.45
CA LEU A 92 -13.40 6.02 -7.87
C LEU A 92 -14.17 4.73 -8.12
N ASP A 93 -14.88 4.67 -9.26
CA ASP A 93 -15.51 3.46 -9.72
C ASP A 93 -14.52 2.53 -10.43
N LYS A 94 -14.99 1.40 -10.92
CA LYS A 94 -14.16 0.41 -11.61
C LYS A 94 -13.45 0.98 -12.85
N ALA A 95 -14.03 1.97 -13.50
CA ALA A 95 -13.47 2.61 -14.68
C ALA A 95 -12.52 3.77 -14.35
N GLY A 96 -12.36 4.11 -13.05
CA GLY A 96 -11.51 5.20 -12.61
C GLY A 96 -12.20 6.56 -12.59
N ASN A 97 -13.50 6.60 -12.76
CA ASN A 97 -14.29 7.85 -12.67
C ASN A 97 -14.72 8.11 -11.23
N ILE A 98 -14.89 9.37 -10.88
CA ILE A 98 -15.41 9.75 -9.57
C ILE A 98 -16.85 9.25 -9.44
N MET A 99 -17.12 8.47 -8.39
CA MET A 99 -18.45 7.95 -8.12
C MET A 99 -19.44 9.07 -7.81
N SER A 100 -20.69 8.90 -8.25
CA SER A 100 -21.77 9.79 -7.87
C SER A 100 -22.07 9.66 -6.37
N ASP A 101 -22.78 10.64 -5.80
CA ASP A 101 -23.16 10.58 -4.39
C ASP A 101 -24.04 9.36 -4.09
N GLU A 102 -24.91 8.97 -5.01
CA GLU A 102 -25.77 7.79 -4.87
C GLU A 102 -24.94 6.50 -4.85
N ASP A 103 -23.95 6.38 -5.74
CA ASP A 103 -23.06 5.23 -5.80
C ASP A 103 -22.21 5.14 -4.54
N ARG A 104 -21.71 6.26 -4.03
CA ARG A 104 -20.93 6.28 -2.80
C ARG A 104 -21.74 5.83 -1.59
N VAL A 105 -22.98 6.26 -1.50
CA VAL A 105 -23.89 5.81 -0.42
C VAL A 105 -24.07 4.31 -0.48
N TRP A 106 -24.23 3.74 -1.66
CA TRP A 106 -24.36 2.29 -1.82
C TRP A 106 -23.12 1.54 -1.35
N PHE A 107 -21.93 1.96 -1.80
CA PHE A 107 -20.67 1.28 -1.47
C PHE A 107 -20.31 1.41 0.01
N PHE A 108 -20.62 2.52 0.64
CA PHE A 108 -20.23 2.80 2.02
C PHE A 108 -21.38 2.67 3.02
N LYS A 109 -22.51 2.15 2.60
CA LYS A 109 -23.70 1.99 3.42
C LYS A 109 -23.48 1.08 4.64
N LEU A 110 -22.48 0.23 4.60
CA LEU A 110 -22.11 -0.59 5.75
C LEU A 110 -21.57 0.25 6.93
N GLY A 111 -21.04 1.43 6.66
CA GLY A 111 -20.62 2.37 7.69
C GLY A 111 -21.76 2.81 8.59
N ASP A 112 -22.96 2.89 8.04
CA ASP A 112 -24.17 3.29 8.78
C ASP A 112 -24.68 2.20 9.73
N ARG A 113 -24.11 1.00 9.64
CA ARG A 113 -24.50 -0.14 10.49
C ARG A 113 -23.53 -0.38 11.64
N LEU A 114 -22.46 0.39 11.65
CA LEU A 114 -21.46 0.35 12.70
C LEU A 114 -21.72 1.45 13.71
#